data_6ccb51c45462a32f2d76d0f15dd20d1f
#
_entry.id   6ccb51c45462a32f2d76d0f15dd20d1f
#
_cell.length_a   1.000
_cell.length_b   1.000
_cell.length_c   1.000
_cell.angle_alpha   90.00
_cell.angle_beta   90.00
_cell.angle_gamma   90.00
#
_symmetry.space_group_name_H-M   'P 1'
#
loop_
_entity.id
_entity.type
_entity.pdbx_description
1 polymer ?
#
loop_
_entity_poly.entity_id
_entity_poly.type
_entity_poly.pdbx_seq_one_letter_code
_entity_poly.pdbx_strand_id
1 'polypeptide(L)'
;MKLFSFRSLRFSLGILATLFLFAASAQAGPPLICHTIEIGQAKSLPWTNRGWNLTGNENYDLKNLVPDTLAILDSGAPVLVRMETLRRATLYARQNPQIAKELLTKLVARATASENAGRPDALALFDAGYLAECYKQWIGKNLPHMTDNLPMDPNPAANFDGYALVTRAIGLRGQDPEMEFAAALITLDGPRASHEQHVLRATAGAKDDSLLAQNLKSRYMGDGRLTVAELFSKGAKPNQ
;
A
#
# COMPACT_ATOMS: atom_id res chain seq x y z
N MET A 1 -50.72 24.36 63.30
CA MET A 1 -49.27 24.08 63.10
C MET A 1 -49.15 22.81 62.26
N LYS A 2 -48.86 22.94 60.95
CA LYS A 2 -48.65 21.81 60.05
C LYS A 2 -47.21 21.84 59.59
N LEU A 3 -46.47 20.85 59.96
CA LEU A 3 -45.09 20.59 59.53
C LEU A 3 -45.06 20.06 58.09
N PHE A 4 -44.48 20.83 57.18
CA PHE A 4 -44.19 20.39 55.82
C PHE A 4 -42.89 19.61 55.82
N SER A 5 -42.99 18.36 55.47
CA SER A 5 -41.84 17.47 55.23
C SER A 5 -41.30 17.70 53.83
N PHE A 6 -40.09 18.19 53.72
CA PHE A 6 -39.35 18.25 52.44
C PHE A 6 -38.77 16.91 52.09
N ARG A 7 -39.33 16.22 51.11
CA ARG A 7 -38.73 15.07 50.45
C ARG A 7 -37.65 15.56 49.51
N SER A 8 -36.41 15.32 49.85
CA SER A 8 -35.25 15.56 49.00
C SER A 8 -35.30 14.59 47.81
N LEU A 9 -35.58 15.11 46.61
CA LEU A 9 -35.50 14.42 45.36
C LEU A 9 -34.02 14.35 44.93
N ARG A 10 -33.40 13.20 45.15
CA ARG A 10 -32.05 12.93 44.66
C ARG A 10 -32.12 12.62 43.19
N PHE A 11 -31.82 13.60 42.35
CA PHE A 11 -31.53 13.38 40.95
C PHE A 11 -30.17 12.70 40.82
N SER A 12 -30.20 11.40 40.58
CA SER A 12 -29.01 10.65 40.14
C SER A 12 -28.81 10.95 38.66
N LEU A 13 -27.92 11.89 38.36
CA LEU A 13 -27.47 12.15 37.03
C LEU A 13 -26.53 11.01 36.60
N GLY A 14 -27.10 9.99 35.97
CA GLY A 14 -26.32 8.93 35.31
C GLY A 14 -25.63 9.52 34.10
N ILE A 15 -24.35 9.87 34.24
CA ILE A 15 -23.49 10.19 33.11
C ILE A 15 -23.24 8.85 32.40
N LEU A 16 -24.03 8.60 31.36
CA LEU A 16 -23.78 7.54 30.39
C LEU A 16 -22.62 8.01 29.52
N ALA A 17 -21.38 7.77 29.97
CA ALA A 17 -20.19 7.93 29.18
C ALA A 17 -20.19 6.83 28.13
N THR A 18 -20.83 7.09 27.00
CA THR A 18 -20.63 6.31 25.77
C THR A 18 -19.18 6.50 25.34
N LEU A 19 -18.31 5.61 25.81
CA LEU A 19 -17.01 5.38 25.19
C LEU A 19 -17.26 4.89 23.76
N PHE A 20 -17.27 5.80 22.81
CA PHE A 20 -17.01 5.47 21.42
C PHE A 20 -15.55 4.96 21.37
N LEU A 21 -15.37 3.68 21.56
CA LEU A 21 -14.19 2.97 21.11
C LEU A 21 -14.18 3.06 19.58
N PHE A 22 -13.62 4.14 19.06
CA PHE A 22 -13.04 4.13 17.74
C PHE A 22 -11.95 3.05 17.81
N ALA A 23 -12.27 1.85 17.37
CA ALA A 23 -11.28 0.89 16.96
C ALA A 23 -10.59 1.53 15.74
N ALA A 24 -9.65 2.45 15.99
CA ALA A 24 -8.64 2.79 15.02
C ALA A 24 -8.02 1.44 14.69
N SER A 25 -8.25 0.95 13.50
CA SER A 25 -7.50 -0.16 12.94
C SER A 25 -6.04 0.24 13.14
N ALA A 26 -5.37 -0.39 14.11
CA ALA A 26 -3.96 -0.18 14.35
C ALA A 26 -3.24 -0.72 13.12
N GLN A 27 -3.24 0.08 12.07
CA GLN A 27 -2.53 -0.23 10.85
C GLN A 27 -1.07 -0.01 11.17
N ALA A 28 -0.39 -1.13 11.40
CA ALA A 28 1.02 -1.13 11.76
C ALA A 28 1.85 -0.64 10.57
N GLY A 29 2.02 0.68 10.47
CA GLY A 29 2.95 1.32 9.56
C GLY A 29 2.45 1.58 8.12
N PRO A 30 3.31 2.18 7.27
CA PRO A 30 2.98 2.56 5.90
C PRO A 30 2.57 1.36 5.03
N PRO A 31 1.39 1.40 4.39
CA PRO A 31 0.78 0.22 3.76
C PRO A 31 1.58 -0.37 2.59
N LEU A 32 2.36 0.43 1.85
CA LEU A 32 3.12 -0.05 0.68
C LEU A 32 4.45 -0.69 1.06
N ILE A 33 5.02 -0.36 2.20
CA ILE A 33 6.40 -0.77 2.55
C ILE A 33 6.48 -1.72 3.74
N CYS A 34 5.57 -1.61 4.71
CA CYS A 34 5.65 -2.39 5.96
C CYS A 34 5.13 -3.82 5.85
N HIS A 35 4.47 -4.15 4.77
CA HIS A 35 3.92 -5.48 4.59
C HIS A 35 4.41 -6.10 3.27
N THR A 36 4.82 -7.33 3.31
CA THR A 36 5.15 -8.11 2.12
C THR A 36 3.94 -8.30 1.21
N ILE A 37 4.19 -8.34 -0.08
CA ILE A 37 3.24 -8.85 -1.06
C ILE A 37 3.57 -10.32 -1.29
N GLU A 38 2.58 -11.19 -1.11
CA GLU A 38 2.74 -12.62 -1.39
C GLU A 38 2.87 -12.83 -2.90
N ILE A 39 3.99 -13.41 -3.31
CA ILE A 39 4.35 -13.64 -4.72
C ILE A 39 4.62 -15.12 -5.04
N GLY A 40 4.34 -16.02 -4.08
CA GLY A 40 4.60 -17.45 -4.22
C GLY A 40 6.08 -17.75 -4.44
N GLN A 41 6.37 -18.54 -5.48
CA GLN A 41 7.74 -18.93 -5.84
C GLN A 41 8.40 -18.00 -6.88
N ALA A 42 7.76 -16.88 -7.20
CA ALA A 42 8.31 -15.96 -8.19
C ALA A 42 9.59 -15.27 -7.68
N LYS A 43 10.52 -15.02 -8.61
CA LYS A 43 11.76 -14.33 -8.29
C LYS A 43 11.54 -12.84 -8.06
N SER A 44 12.17 -12.31 -7.02
CA SER A 44 12.26 -10.88 -6.73
C SER A 44 13.67 -10.57 -6.20
N LEU A 45 13.94 -9.33 -5.78
CA LEU A 45 15.20 -8.97 -5.15
C LEU A 45 15.45 -9.86 -3.93
N PRO A 46 16.71 -10.25 -3.63
CA PRO A 46 17.05 -11.05 -2.46
C PRO A 46 16.46 -10.48 -1.18
N TRP A 47 15.90 -11.32 -0.32
CA TRP A 47 15.23 -10.87 0.90
C TRP A 47 15.37 -11.89 2.03
N THR A 48 15.56 -11.42 3.27
CA THR A 48 15.76 -12.32 4.43
C THR A 48 14.57 -12.48 5.35
N ASN A 49 13.50 -11.71 5.14
CA ASN A 49 12.30 -11.72 6.00
C ASN A 49 12.58 -11.46 7.50
N ARG A 50 13.63 -10.74 7.85
CA ARG A 50 13.96 -10.36 9.23
C ARG A 50 13.40 -8.96 9.55
N GLY A 51 13.30 -8.64 10.84
CA GLY A 51 13.01 -7.30 11.32
C GLY A 51 11.69 -6.73 10.78
N TRP A 52 10.56 -7.37 11.06
CA TRP A 52 9.25 -6.95 10.57
C TRP A 52 9.14 -6.90 9.03
N ASN A 53 9.94 -7.72 8.34
CA ASN A 53 10.05 -7.70 6.89
C ASN A 53 10.58 -6.39 6.28
N LEU A 54 11.29 -5.59 7.06
CA LEU A 54 11.85 -4.32 6.63
C LEU A 54 13.37 -4.39 6.37
N THR A 55 13.98 -5.54 6.63
CA THR A 55 15.41 -5.75 6.45
C THR A 55 15.69 -6.64 5.24
N GLY A 56 16.43 -6.11 4.28
CA GLY A 56 16.92 -6.85 3.13
C GLY A 56 18.02 -7.84 3.50
N ASN A 57 18.58 -8.49 2.50
CA ASN A 57 19.77 -9.32 2.66
C ASN A 57 20.97 -8.40 2.92
N GLU A 58 21.63 -8.55 4.07
CA GLU A 58 22.76 -7.74 4.51
C GLU A 58 23.97 -7.86 3.56
N ASN A 59 24.10 -8.98 2.86
CA ASN A 59 25.17 -9.23 1.91
C ASN A 59 24.82 -8.75 0.48
N TYR A 60 23.68 -8.09 0.28
CA TYR A 60 23.31 -7.60 -1.03
C TYR A 60 24.08 -6.33 -1.39
N ASP A 61 24.82 -6.35 -2.50
CA ASP A 61 25.54 -5.17 -2.98
C ASP A 61 24.56 -4.17 -3.62
N LEU A 62 24.37 -3.04 -2.97
CA LEU A 62 23.47 -1.97 -3.42
C LEU A 62 23.79 -1.41 -4.80
N LYS A 63 25.02 -1.58 -5.31
CA LYS A 63 25.37 -1.19 -6.69
C LYS A 63 24.56 -1.97 -7.72
N ASN A 64 24.09 -3.17 -7.36
CA ASN A 64 23.27 -4.01 -8.23
C ASN A 64 21.77 -3.67 -8.14
N LEU A 65 21.34 -2.77 -7.23
CA LEU A 65 19.92 -2.54 -6.96
C LEU A 65 19.15 -2.08 -8.20
N VAL A 66 19.69 -1.12 -8.92
CA VAL A 66 19.06 -0.60 -10.12
C VAL A 66 19.02 -1.62 -11.24
N PRO A 67 20.15 -2.23 -11.67
CA PRO A 67 20.13 -3.22 -12.75
C PRO A 67 19.30 -4.45 -12.40
N ASP A 68 19.37 -4.98 -11.18
CA ASP A 68 18.59 -6.16 -10.78
C ASP A 68 17.09 -5.88 -10.76
N THR A 69 16.69 -4.70 -10.23
CA THR A 69 15.28 -4.28 -10.25
C THR A 69 14.77 -4.21 -11.68
N LEU A 70 15.49 -3.53 -12.56
CA LEU A 70 15.08 -3.40 -13.97
C LEU A 70 15.01 -4.76 -14.67
N ALA A 71 15.98 -5.65 -14.44
CA ALA A 71 15.98 -6.99 -15.03
C ALA A 71 14.75 -7.81 -14.64
N ILE A 72 14.30 -7.72 -13.36
CA ILE A 72 13.08 -8.38 -12.90
C ILE A 72 11.84 -7.78 -13.59
N LEU A 73 11.75 -6.45 -13.66
CA LEU A 73 10.64 -5.77 -14.30
C LEU A 73 10.57 -6.05 -15.81
N ASP A 74 11.72 -6.21 -16.50
CA ASP A 74 11.83 -6.52 -17.92
C ASP A 74 11.49 -7.96 -18.27
N SER A 75 11.53 -8.87 -17.31
CA SER A 75 11.24 -10.30 -17.51
C SER A 75 9.76 -10.61 -17.78
N GLY A 76 8.89 -9.60 -17.86
CA GLY A 76 7.44 -9.81 -17.97
C GLY A 76 6.77 -10.20 -16.65
N ALA A 77 7.38 -9.84 -15.53
CA ALA A 77 6.89 -10.17 -14.20
C ALA A 77 5.43 -9.72 -13.97
N PRO A 78 4.57 -10.55 -13.32
CA PRO A 78 3.21 -10.18 -12.93
C PRO A 78 3.18 -8.96 -11.99
N VAL A 79 2.05 -8.29 -11.91
CA VAL A 79 1.92 -7.03 -11.13
C VAL A 79 2.27 -7.22 -9.67
N LEU A 80 1.83 -8.30 -9.00
CA LEU A 80 2.19 -8.58 -7.60
C LEU A 80 3.71 -8.74 -7.41
N VAL A 81 4.41 -9.37 -8.37
CA VAL A 81 5.88 -9.50 -8.33
C VAL A 81 6.55 -8.14 -8.49
N ARG A 82 6.02 -7.27 -9.37
CA ARG A 82 6.48 -5.89 -9.52
C ARG A 82 6.31 -5.11 -8.22
N MET A 83 5.15 -5.20 -7.59
CA MET A 83 4.85 -4.55 -6.31
C MET A 83 5.88 -4.96 -5.25
N GLU A 84 6.09 -6.26 -5.06
CA GLU A 84 7.05 -6.74 -4.05
C GLU A 84 8.49 -6.34 -4.40
N THR A 85 8.87 -6.40 -5.68
CA THR A 85 10.20 -5.99 -6.14
C THR A 85 10.44 -4.50 -5.86
N LEU A 86 9.48 -3.65 -6.17
CA LEU A 86 9.57 -2.20 -5.94
C LEU A 86 9.53 -1.86 -4.44
N ARG A 87 8.76 -2.60 -3.64
CA ARG A 87 8.79 -2.51 -2.18
C ARG A 87 10.19 -2.82 -1.64
N ARG A 88 10.79 -3.95 -2.03
CA ARG A 88 12.15 -4.32 -1.62
C ARG A 88 13.17 -3.31 -2.09
N ALA A 89 13.05 -2.84 -3.33
CA ALA A 89 13.93 -1.80 -3.87
C ALA A 89 13.85 -0.51 -3.06
N THR A 90 12.65 -0.10 -2.63
CA THR A 90 12.45 1.05 -1.74
C THR A 90 13.20 0.88 -0.43
N LEU A 91 13.06 -0.29 0.20
CA LEU A 91 13.68 -0.59 1.49
C LEU A 91 15.22 -0.66 1.39
N TYR A 92 15.77 -1.16 0.30
CA TYR A 92 17.20 -1.11 0.03
C TYR A 92 17.70 0.32 -0.22
N ALA A 93 16.98 1.10 -1.02
CA ALA A 93 17.37 2.44 -1.41
C ALA A 93 17.20 3.49 -0.29
N ARG A 94 16.51 3.17 0.80
CA ARG A 94 16.16 4.11 1.87
C ARG A 94 17.33 4.90 2.44
N GLN A 95 18.52 4.30 2.50
CA GLN A 95 19.73 4.94 3.03
C GLN A 95 20.62 5.57 1.95
N ASN A 96 20.18 5.50 0.69
CA ASN A 96 20.94 6.03 -0.43
C ASN A 96 20.03 6.81 -1.40
N PRO A 97 19.79 8.11 -1.14
CA PRO A 97 18.93 8.94 -2.00
C PRO A 97 19.35 9.00 -3.45
N GLN A 98 20.64 8.81 -3.74
CA GLN A 98 21.16 8.83 -5.12
C GLN A 98 20.70 7.59 -5.89
N ILE A 99 20.79 6.41 -5.28
CA ILE A 99 20.25 5.17 -5.87
C ILE A 99 18.74 5.24 -6.01
N ALA A 100 18.03 5.76 -5.01
CA ALA A 100 16.59 6.00 -5.08
C ALA A 100 16.22 6.90 -6.26
N LYS A 101 16.94 8.02 -6.42
CA LYS A 101 16.75 8.95 -7.53
C LYS A 101 17.05 8.31 -8.88
N GLU A 102 18.15 7.56 -8.98
CA GLU A 102 18.52 6.87 -10.21
C GLU A 102 17.43 5.88 -10.65
N LEU A 103 16.95 5.03 -9.73
CA LEU A 103 15.94 4.04 -10.05
C LEU A 103 14.64 4.71 -10.52
N LEU A 104 14.15 5.70 -9.78
CA LEU A 104 12.93 6.43 -10.17
C LEU A 104 13.10 7.11 -11.53
N THR A 105 14.24 7.76 -11.76
CA THR A 105 14.52 8.43 -13.05
C THR A 105 14.48 7.46 -14.22
N LYS A 106 15.07 6.26 -14.07
CA LYS A 106 15.04 5.23 -15.11
C LYS A 106 13.65 4.70 -15.40
N LEU A 107 12.83 4.47 -14.36
CA LEU A 107 11.45 4.03 -14.55
C LEU A 107 10.58 5.11 -15.20
N VAL A 108 10.70 6.36 -14.77
CA VAL A 108 10.00 7.50 -15.39
C VAL A 108 10.43 7.65 -16.86
N ALA A 109 11.73 7.54 -17.16
CA ALA A 109 12.22 7.63 -18.54
C ALA A 109 11.63 6.54 -19.44
N ARG A 110 11.46 5.31 -18.95
CA ARG A 110 10.79 4.21 -19.68
C ARG A 110 9.33 4.52 -19.97
N ALA A 111 8.58 4.97 -18.96
CA ALA A 111 7.19 5.37 -19.12
C ALA A 111 7.08 6.50 -20.17
N THR A 112 7.87 7.55 -20.03
CA THR A 112 7.89 8.70 -20.99
C THR A 112 8.27 8.27 -22.40
N ALA A 113 9.28 7.40 -22.55
CA ALA A 113 9.68 6.90 -23.86
C ALA A 113 8.55 6.15 -24.57
N SER A 114 7.77 5.33 -23.85
CA SER A 114 6.62 4.62 -24.40
C SER A 114 5.51 5.58 -24.86
N GLU A 115 5.27 6.64 -24.10
CA GLU A 115 4.31 7.69 -24.46
C GLU A 115 4.73 8.46 -25.69
N ASN A 116 5.99 8.89 -25.74
CA ASN A 116 6.55 9.62 -26.87
C ASN A 116 6.54 8.79 -28.17
N ALA A 117 6.62 7.46 -28.02
CA ALA A 117 6.47 6.54 -29.18
C ALA A 117 5.01 6.34 -29.59
N GLY A 118 4.03 7.01 -28.97
CA GLY A 118 2.60 6.87 -29.24
C GLY A 118 2.01 5.51 -28.81
N ARG A 119 2.73 4.73 -28.03
CA ARG A 119 2.33 3.42 -27.53
C ARG A 119 2.61 3.33 -26.04
N PRO A 120 1.80 3.98 -25.18
CA PRO A 120 2.03 4.01 -23.75
C PRO A 120 2.02 2.58 -23.17
N ASP A 121 3.08 2.24 -22.45
CA ASP A 121 3.24 0.96 -21.76
C ASP A 121 2.66 1.07 -20.34
N ALA A 122 1.57 0.34 -20.12
CA ALA A 122 0.88 0.33 -18.84
C ALA A 122 1.77 -0.17 -17.69
N LEU A 123 2.63 -1.17 -17.93
CA LEU A 123 3.53 -1.67 -16.89
C LEU A 123 4.63 -0.67 -16.56
N ALA A 124 5.16 0.05 -17.55
CA ALA A 124 6.14 1.10 -17.32
C ALA A 124 5.55 2.27 -16.52
N LEU A 125 4.31 2.67 -16.82
CA LEU A 125 3.59 3.67 -16.04
C LEU A 125 3.33 3.19 -14.60
N PHE A 126 2.89 1.94 -14.45
CA PHE A 126 2.65 1.32 -13.16
C PHE A 126 3.93 1.29 -12.30
N ASP A 127 5.04 0.81 -12.85
CA ASP A 127 6.31 0.68 -12.14
C ASP A 127 6.79 2.04 -11.60
N ALA A 128 6.78 3.07 -12.46
CA ALA A 128 7.18 4.42 -12.05
C ALA A 128 6.24 5.01 -10.98
N GLY A 129 4.93 4.85 -11.17
CA GLY A 129 3.92 5.35 -10.24
C GLY A 129 3.98 4.64 -8.89
N TYR A 130 4.01 3.32 -8.88
CA TYR A 130 4.04 2.53 -7.65
C TYR A 130 5.32 2.76 -6.85
N LEU A 131 6.49 2.82 -7.50
CA LEU A 131 7.74 3.15 -6.82
C LEU A 131 7.68 4.54 -6.17
N ALA A 132 7.17 5.53 -6.89
CA ALA A 132 7.03 6.88 -6.36
C ALA A 132 6.15 6.90 -5.10
N GLU A 133 5.04 6.19 -5.09
CA GLU A 133 4.17 6.10 -3.92
C GLU A 133 4.83 5.34 -2.76
N CYS A 134 5.63 4.30 -3.02
CA CYS A 134 6.45 3.65 -2.00
C CYS A 134 7.44 4.65 -1.36
N TYR A 135 8.12 5.46 -2.16
CA TYR A 135 9.05 6.48 -1.65
C TYR A 135 8.35 7.55 -0.82
N LYS A 136 7.15 7.99 -1.22
CA LYS A 136 6.36 8.97 -0.45
C LYS A 136 5.99 8.48 0.94
N GLN A 137 5.92 7.18 1.17
CA GLN A 137 5.61 6.63 2.50
C GLN A 137 6.69 6.91 3.55
N TRP A 138 7.87 7.36 3.14
CA TRP A 138 8.93 7.85 4.02
C TRP A 138 8.83 9.33 4.36
N ILE A 139 7.97 10.11 3.67
CA ILE A 139 7.87 11.56 3.88
C ILE A 139 7.03 11.85 5.14
N GLY A 140 7.62 12.62 6.07
CA GLY A 140 6.90 13.24 7.19
C GLY A 140 6.29 12.28 8.22
N LYS A 141 6.57 10.99 8.14
CA LYS A 141 6.09 10.00 9.10
C LYS A 141 7.21 9.62 10.05
N ASN A 142 7.10 10.07 11.28
CA ASN A 142 7.93 9.58 12.36
C ASN A 142 7.30 8.27 12.88
N LEU A 143 7.73 7.16 12.32
CA LEU A 143 7.30 5.83 12.73
C LEU A 143 8.40 5.24 13.61
N PRO A 144 8.19 5.15 14.93
CA PRO A 144 9.19 4.63 15.86
C PRO A 144 9.70 3.26 15.38
N HIS A 145 11.02 3.08 15.40
CA HIS A 145 11.72 1.87 14.94
C HIS A 145 11.63 1.55 13.44
N MET A 146 10.88 2.34 12.66
CA MET A 146 10.70 2.10 11.23
C MET A 146 11.27 3.21 10.37
N THR A 147 11.14 4.47 10.81
CA THR A 147 11.65 5.66 10.12
C THR A 147 12.73 6.39 10.90
N ASP A 148 12.99 5.99 12.13
CA ASP A 148 14.06 6.58 12.94
C ASP A 148 15.39 6.44 12.20
N ASN A 149 16.01 7.57 11.88
CA ASN A 149 17.29 7.65 11.17
C ASN A 149 17.28 7.09 9.73
N LEU A 150 16.15 7.16 9.02
CA LEU A 150 16.06 6.72 7.63
C LEU A 150 15.98 7.93 6.70
N PRO A 151 17.10 8.43 6.20
CA PRO A 151 17.14 9.64 5.40
C PRO A 151 16.84 9.31 3.94
N MET A 152 15.58 9.22 3.55
CA MET A 152 15.28 9.46 2.14
C MET A 152 15.07 10.99 1.96
N ASP A 153 16.10 11.73 2.27
CA ASP A 153 16.12 13.20 2.15
C ASP A 153 17.36 13.63 1.31
N PRO A 154 17.16 14.30 0.17
CA PRO A 154 15.86 14.61 -0.41
C PRO A 154 15.14 13.39 -0.98
N ASN A 155 13.83 13.31 -0.74
CA ASN A 155 13.00 12.25 -1.32
C ASN A 155 12.73 12.55 -2.81
N PRO A 156 13.16 11.69 -3.75
CA PRO A 156 13.03 11.97 -5.18
C PRO A 156 11.59 11.98 -5.70
N ALA A 157 10.65 11.43 -4.92
CA ALA A 157 9.23 11.37 -5.27
C ALA A 157 8.37 12.42 -4.56
N ALA A 158 8.93 13.33 -3.77
CA ALA A 158 8.18 14.25 -2.91
C ALA A 158 7.05 15.00 -3.65
N ASN A 159 7.32 15.46 -4.87
CA ASN A 159 6.38 16.23 -5.69
C ASN A 159 5.85 15.43 -6.90
N PHE A 160 5.98 14.10 -6.88
CA PHE A 160 5.60 13.26 -8.01
C PHE A 160 4.23 12.62 -7.77
N ASP A 161 3.30 12.76 -8.71
CA ASP A 161 1.99 12.11 -8.63
C ASP A 161 2.05 10.67 -9.19
N GLY A 162 2.48 9.75 -8.35
CA GLY A 162 2.56 8.34 -8.70
C GLY A 162 1.18 7.69 -8.85
N TYR A 163 0.21 8.13 -8.06
CA TYR A 163 -1.15 7.59 -8.14
C TYR A 163 -1.80 7.89 -9.50
N ALA A 164 -1.58 9.06 -10.07
CA ALA A 164 -2.08 9.37 -11.41
C ALA A 164 -1.51 8.41 -12.47
N LEU A 165 -0.23 8.03 -12.37
CA LEU A 165 0.37 7.06 -13.29
C LEU A 165 -0.22 5.65 -13.11
N VAL A 166 -0.41 5.20 -11.85
CA VAL A 166 -1.04 3.91 -11.57
C VAL A 166 -2.48 3.87 -12.10
N THR A 167 -3.26 4.92 -11.87
CA THR A 167 -4.64 5.02 -12.39
C THR A 167 -4.68 4.98 -13.92
N ARG A 168 -3.72 5.65 -14.57
CA ARG A 168 -3.61 5.61 -16.03
C ARG A 168 -3.23 4.22 -16.53
N ALA A 169 -2.32 3.54 -15.85
CA ALA A 169 -1.94 2.15 -16.16
C ALA A 169 -3.14 1.20 -16.06
N ILE A 170 -3.97 1.34 -15.02
CA ILE A 170 -5.23 0.59 -14.85
C ILE A 170 -6.16 0.81 -16.05
N GLY A 171 -6.33 2.06 -16.49
CA GLY A 171 -7.16 2.38 -17.65
C GLY A 171 -6.67 1.71 -18.93
N LEU A 172 -5.36 1.69 -19.17
CA LEU A 172 -4.74 1.04 -20.33
C LEU A 172 -4.85 -0.49 -20.32
N ARG A 173 -4.88 -1.09 -19.14
CA ARG A 173 -4.98 -2.57 -18.96
C ARG A 173 -6.42 -3.07 -18.88
N GLY A 174 -7.41 -2.20 -18.92
CA GLY A 174 -8.81 -2.60 -18.81
C GLY A 174 -9.20 -3.09 -17.41
N GLN A 175 -8.76 -2.38 -16.37
CA GLN A 175 -9.06 -2.68 -14.97
C GLN A 175 -8.41 -3.98 -14.45
N ASP A 176 -7.10 -4.09 -14.59
CA ASP A 176 -6.31 -5.19 -14.04
C ASP A 176 -6.49 -5.27 -12.50
N PRO A 177 -6.99 -6.38 -11.94
CA PRO A 177 -7.32 -6.47 -10.53
C PRO A 177 -6.11 -6.41 -9.60
N GLU A 178 -4.92 -6.81 -10.05
CA GLU A 178 -3.69 -6.67 -9.26
C GLU A 178 -3.25 -5.20 -9.20
N MET A 179 -3.43 -4.43 -10.29
CA MET A 179 -3.19 -2.98 -10.28
C MET A 179 -4.24 -2.24 -9.43
N GLU A 180 -5.50 -2.69 -9.43
CA GLU A 180 -6.53 -2.16 -8.53
C GLU A 180 -6.18 -2.42 -7.05
N PHE A 181 -5.61 -3.58 -6.73
CA PHE A 181 -5.09 -3.86 -5.39
C PHE A 181 -3.95 -2.90 -5.01
N ALA A 182 -3.02 -2.62 -5.91
CA ALA A 182 -1.97 -1.63 -5.68
C ALA A 182 -2.55 -0.23 -5.42
N ALA A 183 -3.53 0.20 -6.22
CA ALA A 183 -4.21 1.48 -6.04
C ALA A 183 -5.00 1.55 -4.72
N ALA A 184 -5.59 0.43 -4.28
CA ALA A 184 -6.22 0.33 -2.97
C ALA A 184 -5.22 0.57 -1.83
N LEU A 185 -4.02 0.00 -1.91
CA LEU A 185 -2.96 0.24 -0.92
C LEU A 185 -2.47 1.68 -0.93
N ILE A 186 -2.33 2.31 -2.10
CA ILE A 186 -1.92 3.71 -2.24
C ILE A 186 -2.95 4.66 -1.60
N THR A 187 -4.24 4.38 -1.78
CA THR A 187 -5.34 5.24 -1.33
C THR A 187 -5.84 4.95 0.08
N LEU A 188 -5.19 4.06 0.81
CA LEU A 188 -5.65 3.63 2.13
C LEU A 188 -5.77 4.79 3.13
N ASP A 189 -4.85 5.75 3.08
CA ASP A 189 -4.87 6.97 3.90
C ASP A 189 -5.51 8.17 3.16
N GLY A 190 -6.08 7.93 1.97
CA GLY A 190 -6.66 8.93 1.09
C GLY A 190 -8.19 9.03 1.18
N PRO A 191 -8.83 9.61 0.15
CA PRO A 191 -10.29 9.67 0.09
C PRO A 191 -10.91 8.27 0.13
N ARG A 192 -11.74 8.01 1.13
CA ARG A 192 -12.32 6.69 1.40
C ARG A 192 -13.07 6.09 0.19
N ALA A 193 -13.79 6.92 -0.55
CA ALA A 193 -14.53 6.47 -1.73
C ALA A 193 -13.61 5.86 -2.82
N SER A 194 -12.45 6.47 -3.09
CA SER A 194 -11.48 5.93 -4.04
C SER A 194 -10.90 4.61 -3.55
N HIS A 195 -10.55 4.52 -2.26
CA HIS A 195 -10.04 3.30 -1.64
C HIS A 195 -11.03 2.15 -1.78
N GLU A 196 -12.29 2.35 -1.37
CA GLU A 196 -13.34 1.33 -1.44
C GLU A 196 -13.57 0.84 -2.86
N GLN A 197 -13.58 1.73 -3.85
CA GLN A 197 -13.73 1.36 -5.26
C GLN A 197 -12.60 0.46 -5.74
N HIS A 198 -11.36 0.78 -5.41
CA HIS A 198 -10.21 -0.05 -5.76
C HIS A 198 -10.26 -1.42 -5.08
N VAL A 199 -10.62 -1.48 -3.79
CA VAL A 199 -10.81 -2.76 -3.07
C VAL A 199 -11.89 -3.61 -3.75
N LEU A 200 -13.03 -3.02 -4.10
CA LEU A 200 -14.13 -3.74 -4.76
C LEU A 200 -13.69 -4.30 -6.11
N ARG A 201 -12.99 -3.53 -6.95
CA ARG A 201 -12.52 -3.98 -8.26
C ARG A 201 -11.45 -5.06 -8.16
N ALA A 202 -10.49 -4.91 -7.25
CA ALA A 202 -9.49 -5.93 -6.96
C ALA A 202 -10.14 -7.25 -6.51
N THR A 203 -11.12 -7.16 -5.59
CA THR A 203 -11.85 -8.31 -5.07
C THR A 203 -12.69 -8.99 -6.15
N ALA A 204 -13.39 -8.23 -6.99
CA ALA A 204 -14.22 -8.76 -8.07
C ALA A 204 -13.40 -9.53 -9.12
N GLY A 205 -12.13 -9.13 -9.35
CA GLY A 205 -11.22 -9.80 -10.27
C GLY A 205 -10.38 -10.93 -9.67
N ALA A 206 -10.39 -11.08 -8.33
CA ALA A 206 -9.62 -12.11 -7.66
C ALA A 206 -10.28 -13.48 -7.80
N LYS A 207 -9.52 -14.46 -8.30
CA LYS A 207 -9.95 -15.87 -8.30
C LYS A 207 -9.66 -16.47 -6.92
N ASP A 208 -10.52 -17.39 -6.50
CA ASP A 208 -10.28 -18.15 -5.27
C ASP A 208 -8.90 -18.83 -5.30
N ASP A 209 -8.23 -18.84 -4.15
CA ASP A 209 -6.86 -19.38 -3.98
C ASP A 209 -5.75 -18.71 -4.81
N SER A 210 -6.05 -17.65 -5.55
CA SER A 210 -5.01 -16.88 -6.25
C SER A 210 -4.11 -16.11 -5.26
N LEU A 211 -2.91 -15.74 -5.70
CA LEU A 211 -2.03 -14.86 -4.92
C LEU A 211 -2.70 -13.52 -4.60
N LEU A 212 -3.51 -12.99 -5.52
CA LEU A 212 -4.27 -11.76 -5.25
C LEU A 212 -5.29 -11.98 -4.12
N ALA A 213 -6.04 -13.09 -4.12
CA ALA A 213 -6.97 -13.40 -3.03
C ALA A 213 -6.25 -13.56 -1.68
N GLN A 214 -5.07 -14.19 -1.65
CA GLN A 214 -4.26 -14.32 -0.45
C GLN A 214 -3.79 -12.95 0.07
N ASN A 215 -3.32 -12.07 -0.82
CA ASN A 215 -2.93 -10.71 -0.46
C ASN A 215 -4.11 -9.88 0.05
N LEU A 216 -5.28 -9.94 -0.59
CA LEU A 216 -6.50 -9.27 -0.13
C LEU A 216 -6.92 -9.78 1.26
N LYS A 217 -6.89 -11.09 1.49
CA LYS A 217 -7.19 -11.68 2.80
C LYS A 217 -6.24 -11.16 3.87
N SER A 218 -4.94 -11.22 3.64
CA SER A 218 -3.95 -10.78 4.63
C SER A 218 -4.04 -9.28 4.96
N ARG A 219 -4.53 -8.46 4.03
CA ARG A 219 -4.60 -7.00 4.19
C ARG A 219 -5.88 -6.50 4.81
N TYR A 220 -7.00 -7.10 4.45
CA TYR A 220 -8.32 -6.54 4.78
C TYR A 220 -9.16 -7.42 5.71
N MET A 221 -8.71 -8.65 6.00
CA MET A 221 -9.50 -9.61 6.76
C MET A 221 -8.93 -9.97 8.14
N GLY A 222 -7.76 -9.48 8.52
CA GLY A 222 -7.12 -9.86 9.79
C GLY A 222 -6.97 -11.37 9.91
N ASP A 223 -7.50 -11.97 10.96
CA ASP A 223 -7.36 -13.39 11.32
C ASP A 223 -8.02 -14.40 10.34
N GLY A 224 -8.22 -14.02 9.08
CA GLY A 224 -8.63 -14.96 8.02
C GLY A 224 -10.08 -15.45 8.09
N ARG A 225 -10.97 -14.73 8.81
CA ARG A 225 -12.37 -15.15 9.03
C ARG A 225 -13.33 -14.81 7.90
N LEU A 226 -12.95 -13.96 6.97
CA LEU A 226 -13.82 -13.55 5.85
C LEU A 226 -13.32 -14.13 4.54
N THR A 227 -14.22 -14.60 3.72
CA THR A 227 -13.95 -14.99 2.33
C THR A 227 -13.98 -13.77 1.42
N VAL A 228 -13.41 -13.89 0.22
CA VAL A 228 -13.50 -12.85 -0.83
C VAL A 228 -14.97 -12.51 -1.12
N ALA A 229 -15.85 -13.51 -1.16
CA ALA A 229 -17.29 -13.34 -1.36
C ALA A 229 -17.96 -12.52 -0.23
N GLU A 230 -17.53 -12.71 1.03
CA GLU A 230 -18.04 -11.93 2.16
C GLU A 230 -17.55 -10.49 2.16
N LEU A 231 -16.33 -10.22 1.71
CA LEU A 231 -15.86 -8.86 1.46
C LEU A 231 -16.73 -8.16 0.42
N PHE A 232 -17.02 -8.86 -0.68
CA PHE A 232 -17.86 -8.34 -1.73
C PHE A 232 -19.28 -8.02 -1.25
N SER A 233 -19.89 -8.93 -0.45
CA SER A 233 -21.23 -8.73 0.08
C SER A 233 -21.33 -7.59 1.11
N LYS A 234 -20.28 -7.35 1.90
CA LYS A 234 -20.23 -6.23 2.85
C LYS A 234 -20.04 -4.88 2.18
N GLY A 235 -19.25 -4.81 1.10
CA GLY A 235 -19.06 -3.60 0.31
C GLY A 235 -20.29 -3.19 -0.53
N ALA A 236 -21.17 -4.15 -0.80
CA ALA A 236 -22.38 -3.92 -1.60
C ALA A 236 -23.59 -3.38 -0.81
N LYS A 237 -23.49 -3.24 0.52
CA LYS A 237 -24.57 -2.63 1.31
C LYS A 237 -24.42 -1.11 1.30
N PRO A 238 -25.31 -0.37 0.59
CA PRO A 238 -25.37 1.08 0.78
C PRO A 238 -25.77 1.35 2.23
N ASN A 239 -25.07 2.27 2.88
CA ASN A 239 -25.49 2.77 4.19
C ASN A 239 -26.90 3.31 4.09
N GLN A 240 -27.85 2.65 4.78
CA GLN A 240 -29.16 3.21 5.08
C GLN A 240 -29.04 4.25 6.18
#